data_b442e329dfabbd29db8c9738bcfa7ef5
#
_entry.id   b442e329dfabbd29db8c9738bcfa7ef5
#
_cell.length_a   1.000
_cell.length_b   1.000
_cell.length_c   1.000
_cell.angle_alpha   90.00
_cell.angle_beta   90.00
_cell.angle_gamma   90.00
#
_symmetry.space_group_name_H-M   'P 1'
#
loop_
_entity.id
_entity.type
_entity.pdbx_description
1 polymer ?
#
loop_
_entity_poly.entity_id
_entity_poly.type
_entity_poly.pdbx_seq_one_letter_code
_entity_poly.pdbx_strand_id
1 'polypeptide(L)'
;MGLRQHSAGEFDRIVFNYGSVRIGAFRCHPDHARFHDSGPATNCCFVFPRTAVKIQHEHAPAFVANPNVVTFYNIGQAYRRDPISPEGDRCDWFGVDSDIVLEAVQTLDPKVDSRPEHPFRFTRSSCDPSTYLLQRRVYTRIASEKVQDPLAVEECVLHLLERVLGSAYTDPLNTTSLENRPQRRDIIHDIEAILSECWEEPLTLREIAGEVGLTPYHVCRLFRSATGTTLHQYRQRLRLRGSLESVIESRRLLIDIALDSGFASHSHFTNAFHREFAETPSAVRGGSAAARR
;
A
#
# COMPACT_ATOMS: atom_id res chain seq x y z
N MET A 1 4.62 -22.80 31.41
CA MET A 1 4.97 -21.37 31.57
C MET A 1 4.35 -20.67 30.36
N GLY A 2 3.17 -20.08 30.56
CA GLY A 2 2.28 -19.65 29.49
C GLY A 2 2.85 -18.45 28.73
N LEU A 3 3.00 -18.61 27.43
CA LEU A 3 3.18 -17.50 26.50
C LEU A 3 1.92 -16.65 26.57
N ARG A 4 2.06 -15.43 27.08
CA ARG A 4 1.00 -14.42 27.07
C ARG A 4 0.67 -14.14 25.58
N GLN A 5 -0.52 -14.53 25.17
CA GLN A 5 -1.14 -13.98 23.95
C GLN A 5 -1.19 -12.46 24.13
N HIS A 6 -0.32 -11.74 23.44
CA HIS A 6 -0.37 -10.29 23.40
C HIS A 6 -1.61 -9.92 22.60
N SER A 7 -2.48 -9.15 23.23
CA SER A 7 -3.74 -8.69 22.67
C SER A 7 -3.51 -7.95 21.33
N ALA A 8 -3.86 -8.60 20.23
CA ALA A 8 -3.95 -8.02 18.88
C ALA A 8 -5.04 -6.92 18.79
N GLY A 9 -5.59 -6.43 19.89
CA GLY A 9 -6.82 -5.67 19.92
C GLY A 9 -6.70 -4.14 19.84
N GLU A 10 -5.51 -3.57 19.99
CA GLU A 10 -5.39 -2.11 20.10
C GLU A 10 -5.10 -1.41 18.75
N PHE A 11 -4.31 -2.00 17.88
CA PHE A 11 -3.92 -1.43 16.58
C PHE A 11 -4.37 -2.27 15.40
N ASP A 12 -4.58 -3.55 15.63
CA ASP A 12 -4.80 -4.56 14.60
C ASP A 12 -6.18 -5.18 14.79
N ARG A 13 -7.08 -4.88 13.86
CA ARG A 13 -8.46 -5.38 13.85
C ARG A 13 -8.62 -6.39 12.73
N ILE A 14 -8.80 -7.66 13.08
CA ILE A 14 -9.21 -8.68 12.11
C ILE A 14 -10.68 -8.47 11.76
N VAL A 15 -10.97 -8.32 10.47
CA VAL A 15 -12.34 -8.16 9.92
C VAL A 15 -12.84 -9.43 9.25
N PHE A 16 -11.94 -10.35 8.88
CA PHE A 16 -12.26 -11.64 8.26
C PHE A 16 -11.22 -12.69 8.63
N ASN A 17 -11.69 -13.91 8.92
CA ASN A 17 -10.83 -15.06 9.19
C ASN A 17 -11.58 -16.32 8.77
N TYR A 18 -11.16 -16.95 7.67
CA TYR A 18 -11.76 -18.16 7.13
C TYR A 18 -10.76 -18.92 6.28
N GLY A 19 -10.76 -20.25 6.37
CA GLY A 19 -9.87 -21.10 5.61
C GLY A 19 -8.40 -20.70 5.78
N SER A 20 -7.73 -20.48 4.68
CA SER A 20 -6.32 -20.11 4.61
C SER A 20 -6.06 -18.58 4.65
N VAL A 21 -7.11 -17.75 4.74
CA VAL A 21 -6.96 -16.30 4.62
C VAL A 21 -7.49 -15.55 5.84
N ARG A 22 -6.82 -14.42 6.13
CA ARG A 22 -7.18 -13.46 7.16
C ARG A 22 -7.09 -12.05 6.57
N ILE A 23 -8.03 -11.18 6.92
CA ILE A 23 -8.02 -9.80 6.48
C ILE A 23 -8.17 -8.91 7.70
N GLY A 24 -7.38 -7.86 7.77
CA GLY A 24 -7.46 -6.92 8.87
C GLY A 24 -7.08 -5.50 8.48
N ALA A 25 -7.26 -4.61 9.45
CA ALA A 25 -6.83 -3.22 9.39
C ALA A 25 -5.89 -2.94 10.54
N PHE A 26 -4.76 -2.35 10.22
CA PHE A 26 -3.83 -1.82 11.21
C PHE A 26 -3.96 -0.29 11.27
N ARG A 27 -4.01 0.26 12.49
CA ARG A 27 -4.09 1.71 12.72
C ARG A 27 -3.31 2.06 13.97
N CYS A 28 -2.22 2.82 13.85
CA CYS A 28 -1.41 3.27 14.95
C CYS A 28 -1.03 4.74 14.78
N HIS A 29 -1.35 5.57 15.79
CA HIS A 29 -0.99 6.99 15.79
C HIS A 29 0.49 7.17 16.14
N PRO A 30 1.19 8.19 15.62
CA PRO A 30 2.61 8.42 15.89
C PRO A 30 2.96 8.60 17.37
N ASP A 31 2.07 9.19 18.16
CA ASP A 31 2.28 9.42 19.60
C ASP A 31 2.19 8.15 20.44
N HIS A 32 1.79 7.03 19.84
CA HIS A 32 1.65 5.79 20.59
C HIS A 32 3.02 5.17 20.87
N ALA A 33 3.27 4.73 22.11
CA ALA A 33 4.57 4.20 22.55
C ALA A 33 5.09 3.01 21.72
N ARG A 34 4.19 2.24 21.08
CA ARG A 34 4.51 1.11 20.21
C ARG A 34 4.50 1.48 18.72
N PHE A 35 4.47 2.75 18.38
CA PHE A 35 4.43 3.15 16.97
C PHE A 35 5.65 2.66 16.20
N HIS A 36 6.84 2.86 16.74
CA HIS A 36 8.09 2.49 16.08
C HIS A 36 8.33 0.98 16.01
N ASP A 37 7.82 0.23 16.99
CA ASP A 37 7.98 -1.22 17.07
C ASP A 37 6.72 -1.86 17.66
N SER A 38 5.94 -2.51 16.81
CA SER A 38 4.72 -3.25 17.21
C SER A 38 4.96 -4.74 17.42
N GLY A 39 6.19 -5.18 17.30
CA GLY A 39 6.58 -6.57 17.28
C GLY A 39 6.61 -7.16 15.86
N PRO A 40 7.03 -8.42 15.74
CA PRO A 40 7.19 -9.08 14.45
C PRO A 40 5.84 -9.39 13.80
N ALA A 41 5.84 -9.54 12.48
CA ALA A 41 4.68 -9.98 11.71
C ALA A 41 4.23 -11.38 12.14
N THR A 42 2.94 -11.54 12.39
CA THR A 42 2.36 -12.80 12.88
C THR A 42 1.90 -13.74 11.78
N ASN A 43 1.82 -13.25 10.53
CA ASN A 43 1.41 -14.00 9.35
C ASN A 43 2.30 -13.65 8.16
N CYS A 44 2.35 -14.54 7.16
CA CYS A 44 2.72 -14.12 5.83
C CYS A 44 1.61 -13.22 5.30
N CYS A 45 1.91 -11.95 5.00
CA CYS A 45 0.89 -11.03 4.52
C CYS A 45 1.43 -10.03 3.50
N PHE A 46 0.51 -9.57 2.65
CA PHE A 46 0.72 -8.41 1.79
C PHE A 46 -0.21 -7.28 2.25
N VAL A 47 0.33 -6.07 2.26
CA VAL A 47 -0.29 -4.93 2.95
C VAL A 47 -0.43 -3.76 1.99
N PHE A 48 -1.60 -3.12 2.02
CA PHE A 48 -1.92 -1.92 1.25
C PHE A 48 -1.93 -0.71 2.19
N PRO A 49 -0.87 0.12 2.18
CA PRO A 49 -0.83 1.33 2.97
C PRO A 49 -1.92 2.31 2.53
N ARG A 50 -2.49 3.01 3.52
CA ARG A 50 -3.47 4.08 3.31
C ARG A 50 -2.91 5.45 3.64
N THR A 51 -1.96 5.48 4.55
CA THR A 51 -1.14 6.63 4.90
C THR A 51 0.32 6.33 4.60
N ALA A 52 1.15 7.37 4.59
CA ALA A 52 2.57 7.20 4.34
C ALA A 52 3.34 7.01 5.65
N VAL A 53 4.20 5.98 5.66
CA VAL A 53 5.17 5.71 6.73
C VAL A 53 6.49 5.24 6.14
N LYS A 54 7.60 5.52 6.81
CA LYS A 54 8.89 4.93 6.50
C LYS A 54 8.99 3.59 7.23
N ILE A 55 9.24 2.52 6.51
CA ILE A 55 9.37 1.16 7.05
C ILE A 55 10.78 0.64 6.83
N GLN A 56 11.31 -0.04 7.82
CA GLN A 56 12.58 -0.76 7.74
C GLN A 56 12.38 -2.18 8.25
N HIS A 57 12.45 -3.17 7.36
CA HIS A 57 12.53 -4.57 7.75
C HIS A 57 13.93 -4.89 8.29
N GLU A 58 14.02 -5.87 9.17
CA GLU A 58 15.30 -6.36 9.67
C GLU A 58 16.20 -6.80 8.51
N HIS A 59 17.45 -6.38 8.53
CA HIS A 59 18.45 -6.64 7.47
C HIS A 59 18.12 -6.06 6.08
N ALA A 60 17.11 -5.21 5.96
CA ALA A 60 16.79 -4.55 4.69
C ALA A 60 16.89 -3.02 4.81
N PRO A 61 17.11 -2.33 3.68
CA PRO A 61 17.05 -0.87 3.65
C PRO A 61 15.65 -0.36 3.99
N ALA A 62 15.59 0.82 4.61
CA ALA A 62 14.33 1.50 4.81
C ALA A 62 13.70 1.91 3.47
N PHE A 63 12.38 2.01 3.43
CA PHE A 63 11.61 2.43 2.26
C PHE A 63 10.34 3.19 2.68
N VAL A 64 9.75 3.95 1.75
CA VAL A 64 8.47 4.61 1.97
C VAL A 64 7.34 3.66 1.57
N ALA A 65 6.49 3.33 2.54
CA ALA A 65 5.21 2.66 2.33
C ALA A 65 4.12 3.72 2.22
N ASN A 66 3.41 3.77 1.11
CA ASN A 66 2.32 4.70 0.83
C ASN A 66 1.30 4.04 -0.12
N PRO A 67 0.17 4.67 -0.44
CA PRO A 67 -0.86 4.05 -1.29
C PRO A 67 -0.40 3.57 -2.67
N ASN A 68 0.75 3.99 -3.19
CA ASN A 68 1.25 3.57 -4.49
C ASN A 68 1.98 2.21 -4.48
N VAL A 69 2.19 1.63 -3.30
CA VAL A 69 2.92 0.37 -3.14
C VAL A 69 2.10 -0.68 -2.39
N VAL A 70 2.50 -1.93 -2.56
CA VAL A 70 2.16 -3.05 -1.68
C VAL A 70 3.42 -3.43 -0.92
N THR A 71 3.30 -3.73 0.37
CA THR A 71 4.42 -4.19 1.20
C THR A 71 4.21 -5.65 1.59
N PHE A 72 5.30 -6.39 1.76
CA PHE A 72 5.26 -7.83 2.02
C PHE A 72 5.94 -8.15 3.34
N TYR A 73 5.35 -9.04 4.11
CA TYR A 73 5.87 -9.49 5.40
C TYR A 73 5.87 -11.00 5.47
N ASN A 74 7.00 -11.58 5.83
CA ASN A 74 7.10 -12.99 6.19
C ASN A 74 6.75 -13.17 7.67
N ILE A 75 6.28 -14.35 8.04
CA ILE A 75 5.99 -14.66 9.46
C ILE A 75 7.26 -14.50 10.31
N GLY A 76 7.13 -13.90 11.48
CA GLY A 76 8.24 -13.66 12.39
C GLY A 76 9.16 -12.49 12.00
N GLN A 77 8.93 -11.85 10.87
CA GLN A 77 9.78 -10.75 10.39
C GLN A 77 9.67 -9.52 11.28
N ALA A 78 10.77 -9.11 11.87
CA ALA A 78 10.86 -7.87 12.62
C ALA A 78 10.95 -6.66 11.68
N TYR A 79 10.32 -5.57 12.08
CA TYR A 79 10.35 -4.31 11.33
C TYR A 79 10.15 -3.11 12.25
N ARG A 80 10.62 -1.96 11.79
CA ARG A 80 10.42 -0.66 12.43
C ARG A 80 9.73 0.29 11.46
N ARG A 81 9.08 1.32 12.00
CA ARG A 81 8.47 2.37 11.20
C ARG A 81 8.68 3.74 11.84
N ASP A 82 8.76 4.75 10.96
CA ASP A 82 8.80 6.16 11.33
C ASP A 82 7.65 6.89 10.62
N PRO A 83 7.02 7.90 11.26
CA PRO A 83 5.88 8.59 10.67
C PRO A 83 6.32 9.49 9.51
N ILE A 84 5.50 9.54 8.45
CA ILE A 84 5.50 10.56 7.41
C ILE A 84 4.17 11.30 7.47
N SER A 85 3.07 10.55 7.47
CA SER A 85 1.74 11.12 7.66
C SER A 85 1.48 11.45 9.14
N PRO A 86 0.87 12.62 9.46
CA PRO A 86 0.43 12.93 10.81
C PRO A 86 -0.65 11.98 11.35
N GLU A 87 -1.39 11.30 10.46
CA GLU A 87 -2.35 10.25 10.84
C GLU A 87 -1.69 8.94 11.31
N GLY A 88 -0.37 8.85 11.18
CA GLY A 88 0.40 7.65 11.50
C GLY A 88 0.25 6.54 10.48
N ASP A 89 0.32 5.29 10.94
CA ASP A 89 0.26 4.11 10.09
C ASP A 89 -1.17 3.58 10.03
N ARG A 90 -1.76 3.69 8.84
CA ARG A 90 -3.06 3.10 8.50
C ARG A 90 -2.87 2.22 7.28
N CYS A 91 -3.22 0.95 7.41
CA CYS A 91 -3.15 0.02 6.28
C CYS A 91 -4.21 -1.07 6.38
N ASP A 92 -4.51 -1.70 5.25
CA ASP A 92 -5.31 -2.91 5.15
C ASP A 92 -4.35 -4.06 4.82
N TRP A 93 -4.40 -5.15 5.58
CA TRP A 93 -3.53 -6.30 5.37
C TRP A 93 -4.31 -7.57 5.03
N PHE A 94 -3.69 -8.41 4.23
CA PHE A 94 -4.22 -9.67 3.74
C PHE A 94 -3.20 -10.76 4.08
N GLY A 95 -3.52 -11.57 5.09
CA GLY A 95 -2.72 -12.71 5.52
C GLY A 95 -3.13 -13.97 4.79
N VAL A 96 -2.16 -14.78 4.40
CA VAL A 96 -2.35 -16.08 3.75
C VAL A 96 -1.46 -17.10 4.45
N ASP A 97 -1.92 -18.34 4.57
CA ASP A 97 -1.14 -19.41 5.17
C ASP A 97 0.16 -19.64 4.39
N SER A 98 1.25 -19.90 5.12
CA SER A 98 2.60 -19.89 4.57
C SER A 98 2.85 -20.94 3.48
N ASP A 99 2.20 -22.09 3.56
CA ASP A 99 2.27 -23.16 2.56
C ASP A 99 1.66 -22.72 1.22
N ILE A 100 0.53 -22.02 1.25
CA ILE A 100 -0.11 -21.47 0.05
C ILE A 100 0.72 -20.33 -0.54
N VAL A 101 1.29 -19.46 0.31
CA VAL A 101 2.22 -18.42 -0.17
C VAL A 101 3.43 -19.06 -0.83
N LEU A 102 3.99 -20.11 -0.23
CA LEU A 102 5.13 -20.85 -0.78
C LEU A 102 4.80 -21.43 -2.15
N GLU A 103 3.66 -22.13 -2.29
CA GLU A 103 3.16 -22.68 -3.56
C GLU A 103 3.01 -21.58 -4.63
N ALA A 104 2.36 -20.47 -4.27
CA ALA A 104 2.17 -19.34 -5.19
C ALA A 104 3.51 -18.76 -5.66
N VAL A 105 4.48 -18.61 -4.76
CA VAL A 105 5.82 -18.08 -5.09
C VAL A 105 6.63 -19.07 -5.91
N GLN A 106 6.51 -20.40 -5.68
CA GLN A 106 7.21 -21.42 -6.45
C GLN A 106 6.92 -21.35 -7.95
N THR A 107 5.71 -20.92 -8.33
CA THR A 107 5.34 -20.74 -9.75
C THR A 107 6.14 -19.64 -10.45
N LEU A 108 6.68 -18.65 -9.70
CA LEU A 108 7.42 -17.49 -10.20
C LEU A 108 8.91 -17.56 -9.90
N ASP A 109 9.28 -18.20 -8.80
CA ASP A 109 10.65 -18.30 -8.30
C ASP A 109 10.92 -19.67 -7.68
N PRO A 110 11.34 -20.67 -8.45
CA PRO A 110 11.65 -22.02 -7.92
C PRO A 110 12.77 -22.01 -6.85
N LYS A 111 13.55 -20.93 -6.74
CA LYS A 111 14.59 -20.81 -5.68
C LYS A 111 14.01 -20.61 -4.29
N VAL A 112 12.69 -20.37 -4.17
CA VAL A 112 12.01 -20.20 -2.88
C VAL A 112 12.16 -21.45 -1.99
N ASP A 113 12.34 -22.64 -2.56
CA ASP A 113 12.58 -23.89 -1.82
C ASP A 113 13.82 -23.83 -0.92
N SER A 114 14.80 -22.98 -1.26
CA SER A 114 15.98 -22.75 -0.43
C SER A 114 15.74 -21.77 0.74
N ARG A 115 14.56 -21.15 0.81
CA ARG A 115 14.19 -20.15 1.83
C ARG A 115 12.70 -20.22 2.20
N PRO A 116 12.18 -21.39 2.58
CA PRO A 116 10.74 -21.60 2.81
C PRO A 116 10.18 -20.73 3.94
N GLU A 117 11.01 -20.37 4.91
CA GLU A 117 10.65 -19.45 6.02
C GLU A 117 10.45 -17.99 5.57
N HIS A 118 11.00 -17.63 4.41
CA HIS A 118 10.95 -16.27 3.85
C HIS A 118 10.52 -16.32 2.38
N PRO A 119 9.27 -16.75 2.08
CA PRO A 119 8.81 -16.86 0.70
C PRO A 119 8.81 -15.50 -0.02
N PHE A 120 8.41 -14.41 0.62
CA PHE A 120 8.53 -13.08 0.05
C PHE A 120 9.98 -12.58 0.13
N ARG A 121 10.62 -12.44 -1.03
CA ARG A 121 11.98 -11.88 -1.14
C ARG A 121 12.01 -10.36 -1.28
N PHE A 122 10.85 -9.76 -1.57
CA PHE A 122 10.69 -8.32 -1.73
C PHE A 122 10.13 -7.71 -0.47
N THR A 123 10.53 -6.48 -0.15
CA THR A 123 9.94 -5.70 0.93
C THR A 123 8.71 -4.93 0.46
N ARG A 124 8.72 -4.49 -0.81
CA ARG A 124 7.62 -3.76 -1.45
C ARG A 124 7.61 -3.97 -2.96
N SER A 125 6.51 -3.56 -3.58
CA SER A 125 6.32 -3.48 -5.02
C SER A 125 5.36 -2.36 -5.37
N SER A 126 5.43 -1.84 -6.58
CA SER A 126 4.41 -0.95 -7.12
C SER A 126 3.06 -1.65 -7.14
N CYS A 127 2.00 -0.92 -6.80
CA CYS A 127 0.62 -1.43 -6.88
C CYS A 127 -0.06 -0.88 -8.13
N ASP A 128 -0.58 -1.73 -9.00
CA ASP A 128 -1.39 -1.29 -10.13
C ASP A 128 -2.77 -0.76 -9.66
N PRO A 129 -3.39 0.17 -10.42
CA PRO A 129 -4.64 0.81 -9.99
C PRO A 129 -5.81 -0.16 -9.81
N SER A 130 -5.91 -1.17 -10.66
CA SER A 130 -7.02 -2.13 -10.60
C SER A 130 -6.89 -3.06 -9.39
N THR A 131 -5.69 -3.47 -9.04
CA THR A 131 -5.40 -4.23 -7.81
C THR A 131 -5.71 -3.39 -6.57
N TYR A 132 -5.32 -2.11 -6.56
CA TYR A 132 -5.63 -1.21 -5.44
C TYR A 132 -7.15 -0.99 -5.27
N LEU A 133 -7.88 -0.81 -6.37
CA LEU A 133 -9.35 -0.68 -6.30
C LEU A 133 -10.02 -1.99 -5.86
N LEU A 134 -9.55 -3.13 -6.36
CA LEU A 134 -10.09 -4.45 -6.00
C LEU A 134 -9.94 -4.72 -4.50
N GLN A 135 -8.76 -4.54 -3.93
CA GLN A 135 -8.54 -4.74 -2.50
C GLN A 135 -9.44 -3.83 -1.66
N ARG A 136 -9.61 -2.56 -2.07
CA ARG A 136 -10.52 -1.63 -1.37
C ARG A 136 -11.97 -2.11 -1.37
N ARG A 137 -12.44 -2.63 -2.49
CA ARG A 137 -13.79 -3.19 -2.61
C ARG A 137 -13.97 -4.42 -1.73
N VAL A 138 -13.01 -5.34 -1.77
CA VAL A 138 -13.02 -6.55 -0.93
C VAL A 138 -13.06 -6.14 0.54
N TYR A 139 -12.11 -5.29 0.97
CA TYR A 139 -12.06 -4.83 2.36
C TYR A 139 -13.35 -4.13 2.81
N THR A 140 -13.83 -3.15 2.02
CA THR A 140 -15.03 -2.36 2.39
C THR A 140 -16.26 -3.23 2.48
N ARG A 141 -16.43 -4.18 1.56
CA ARG A 141 -17.55 -5.12 1.58
C ARG A 141 -17.55 -5.97 2.85
N ILE A 142 -16.40 -6.54 3.20
CA ILE A 142 -16.25 -7.37 4.40
C ILE A 142 -16.46 -6.55 5.68
N ALA A 143 -15.93 -5.34 5.73
CA ALA A 143 -16.03 -4.47 6.91
C ALA A 143 -17.45 -3.93 7.14
N SER A 144 -18.30 -3.86 6.09
CA SER A 144 -19.64 -3.28 6.15
C SER A 144 -20.78 -4.30 6.22
N GLU A 145 -20.54 -5.56 5.84
CA GLU A 145 -21.59 -6.58 5.68
C GLU A 145 -21.20 -7.90 6.34
N LYS A 146 -22.23 -8.72 6.68
CA LYS A 146 -21.99 -10.14 6.96
C LYS A 146 -21.62 -10.83 5.66
N VAL A 147 -20.43 -11.43 5.63
CA VAL A 147 -19.98 -12.22 4.49
C VAL A 147 -20.91 -13.41 4.30
N GLN A 148 -21.61 -13.45 3.16
CA GLN A 148 -22.54 -14.55 2.83
C GLN A 148 -21.82 -15.75 2.23
N ASP A 149 -20.71 -15.50 1.52
CA ASP A 149 -19.90 -16.54 0.88
C ASP A 149 -18.41 -16.33 1.24
N PRO A 150 -17.94 -17.00 2.30
CA PRO A 150 -16.55 -16.92 2.71
C PRO A 150 -15.57 -17.48 1.66
N LEU A 151 -15.98 -18.50 0.87
CA LEU A 151 -15.16 -19.09 -0.18
C LEU A 151 -14.84 -18.07 -1.28
N ALA A 152 -15.85 -17.28 -1.70
CA ALA A 152 -15.62 -16.22 -2.69
C ALA A 152 -14.64 -15.16 -2.20
N VAL A 153 -14.61 -14.87 -0.88
CA VAL A 153 -13.61 -13.97 -0.30
C VAL A 153 -12.22 -14.59 -0.35
N GLU A 154 -12.10 -15.86 0.02
CA GLU A 154 -10.84 -16.60 -0.03
C GLU A 154 -10.27 -16.61 -1.46
N GLU A 155 -11.06 -16.96 -2.46
CA GLU A 155 -10.67 -16.91 -3.88
C GLU A 155 -10.22 -15.49 -4.31
N CYS A 156 -10.94 -14.44 -3.89
CA CYS A 156 -10.55 -13.07 -4.17
C CYS A 156 -9.19 -12.71 -3.56
N VAL A 157 -8.89 -13.17 -2.34
CA VAL A 157 -7.61 -12.90 -1.68
C VAL A 157 -6.48 -13.64 -2.37
N LEU A 158 -6.68 -14.88 -2.76
CA LEU A 158 -5.68 -15.66 -3.52
C LEU A 158 -5.42 -15.02 -4.89
N HIS A 159 -6.46 -14.55 -5.57
CA HIS A 159 -6.29 -13.78 -6.81
C HIS A 159 -5.53 -12.46 -6.60
N LEU A 160 -5.78 -11.75 -5.49
CA LEU A 160 -5.00 -10.57 -5.12
C LEU A 160 -3.53 -10.94 -4.87
N LEU A 161 -3.24 -12.06 -4.20
CA LEU A 161 -1.88 -12.57 -3.98
C LEU A 161 -1.16 -12.81 -5.32
N GLU A 162 -1.79 -13.50 -6.27
CA GLU A 162 -1.21 -13.71 -7.61
C GLU A 162 -0.85 -12.40 -8.31
N ARG A 163 -1.76 -11.41 -8.25
CA ARG A 163 -1.54 -10.11 -8.89
C ARG A 163 -0.39 -9.33 -8.26
N VAL A 164 -0.33 -9.27 -6.93
CA VAL A 164 0.75 -8.52 -6.23
C VAL A 164 2.10 -9.22 -6.40
N LEU A 165 2.14 -10.56 -6.43
CA LEU A 165 3.35 -11.32 -6.73
C LEU A 165 3.81 -11.09 -8.18
N GLY A 166 2.92 -11.22 -9.16
CA GLY A 166 3.24 -10.97 -10.56
C GLY A 166 3.81 -9.55 -10.78
N SER A 167 3.21 -8.55 -10.12
CA SER A 167 3.74 -7.19 -10.10
C SER A 167 5.13 -7.13 -9.47
N ALA A 168 5.34 -7.75 -8.30
CA ALA A 168 6.60 -7.69 -7.56
C ALA A 168 7.79 -8.30 -8.33
N TYR A 169 7.55 -9.38 -9.06
CA TYR A 169 8.58 -10.04 -9.86
C TYR A 169 8.97 -9.27 -11.14
N THR A 170 8.12 -8.37 -11.61
CA THR A 170 8.34 -7.54 -12.82
C THR A 170 8.67 -6.09 -12.50
N ASP A 171 8.58 -5.67 -11.22
CA ASP A 171 8.78 -4.29 -10.79
C ASP A 171 10.22 -3.83 -11.04
N PRO A 172 10.43 -2.70 -11.74
CA PRO A 172 11.76 -2.09 -11.88
C PRO A 172 12.46 -1.81 -10.55
N LEU A 173 11.72 -1.49 -9.47
CA LEU A 173 12.28 -1.30 -8.12
C LEU A 173 12.96 -2.56 -7.59
N ASN A 174 12.49 -3.74 -7.99
CA ASN A 174 12.99 -5.04 -7.53
C ASN A 174 13.94 -5.72 -8.52
N THR A 175 13.93 -5.29 -9.80
CA THR A 175 14.70 -5.94 -10.89
C THR A 175 15.90 -5.15 -11.35
N THR A 176 15.94 -3.83 -11.08
CA THR A 176 17.08 -2.99 -11.44
C THR A 176 18.13 -2.95 -10.32
N SER A 177 19.40 -2.82 -10.68
CA SER A 177 20.55 -2.73 -9.75
C SER A 177 20.60 -1.44 -8.89
N LEU A 178 19.43 -0.86 -8.56
CA LEU A 178 19.32 0.26 -7.62
C LEU A 178 19.77 -0.16 -6.21
N GLU A 179 19.61 -1.43 -5.86
CA GLU A 179 20.16 -2.01 -4.61
C GLU A 179 21.66 -1.79 -4.46
N ASN A 180 22.39 -1.72 -5.59
CA ASN A 180 23.83 -1.52 -5.61
C ASN A 180 24.27 -0.04 -5.53
N ARG A 181 23.34 0.92 -5.37
CA ARG A 181 23.63 2.35 -5.25
C ARG A 181 22.84 2.99 -4.10
N PRO A 182 23.28 2.80 -2.85
CA PRO A 182 22.56 3.25 -1.65
C PRO A 182 22.14 4.71 -1.71
N GLN A 183 23.04 5.63 -2.08
CA GLN A 183 22.76 7.06 -2.17
C GLN A 183 21.60 7.40 -3.13
N ARG A 184 21.52 6.70 -4.29
CA ARG A 184 20.41 6.93 -5.24
C ARG A 184 19.07 6.47 -4.69
N ARG A 185 19.08 5.34 -4.00
CA ARG A 185 17.90 4.79 -3.35
C ARG A 185 17.40 5.74 -2.26
N ASP A 186 18.30 6.24 -1.42
CA ASP A 186 17.94 7.14 -0.32
C ASP A 186 17.33 8.44 -0.86
N ILE A 187 17.89 9.04 -1.92
CA ILE A 187 17.31 10.20 -2.60
C ILE A 187 15.89 9.90 -3.15
N ILE A 188 15.66 8.71 -3.72
CA ILE A 188 14.34 8.32 -4.22
C ILE A 188 13.35 8.22 -3.07
N HIS A 189 13.76 7.62 -1.94
CA HIS A 189 12.92 7.53 -0.74
C HIS A 189 12.60 8.92 -0.17
N ASP A 190 13.56 9.84 -0.16
CA ASP A 190 13.31 11.22 0.27
C ASP A 190 12.29 11.91 -0.65
N ILE A 191 12.41 11.74 -1.97
CA ILE A 191 11.43 12.26 -2.92
C ILE A 191 10.05 11.62 -2.70
N GLU A 192 9.97 10.29 -2.50
CA GLU A 192 8.73 9.59 -2.20
C GLU A 192 8.10 10.09 -0.88
N ALA A 193 8.91 10.36 0.15
CA ALA A 193 8.45 10.92 1.42
C ALA A 193 7.87 12.32 1.24
N ILE A 194 8.59 13.23 0.59
CA ILE A 194 8.13 14.61 0.29
C ILE A 194 6.80 14.57 -0.47
N LEU A 195 6.70 13.76 -1.53
CA LEU A 195 5.48 13.63 -2.31
C LEU A 195 4.31 13.05 -1.50
N SER A 196 4.62 12.19 -0.52
CA SER A 196 3.61 11.53 0.32
C SER A 196 3.15 12.41 1.48
N GLU A 197 4.00 13.27 2.00
CA GLU A 197 3.67 14.24 3.05
C GLU A 197 2.82 15.39 2.51
N CYS A 198 3.21 15.92 1.35
CA CYS A 198 2.60 17.13 0.75
C CYS A 198 1.71 16.80 -0.46
N TRP A 199 1.04 15.65 -0.49
CA TRP A 199 0.31 15.24 -1.69
C TRP A 199 -0.91 16.12 -2.01
N GLU A 200 -1.54 16.71 -1.03
CA GLU A 200 -2.70 17.63 -1.19
C GLU A 200 -2.25 19.05 -1.60
N GLU A 201 -1.13 19.53 -1.09
CA GLU A 201 -0.66 20.91 -1.21
C GLU A 201 0.00 21.21 -2.57
N PRO A 202 0.06 22.46 -2.97
CA PRO A 202 0.90 22.87 -4.09
C PRO A 202 2.38 22.58 -3.78
N LEU A 203 3.06 21.86 -4.66
CA LEU A 203 4.47 21.52 -4.53
C LEU A 203 5.15 21.69 -5.88
N THR A 204 6.21 22.49 -5.92
CA THR A 204 6.98 22.76 -7.14
C THR A 204 8.17 21.80 -7.28
N LEU A 205 8.58 21.55 -8.51
CA LEU A 205 9.76 20.74 -8.78
C LEU A 205 11.04 21.35 -8.18
N ARG A 206 11.09 22.70 -8.05
CA ARG A 206 12.23 23.41 -7.47
C ARG A 206 12.34 23.17 -5.96
N GLU A 207 11.23 23.15 -5.26
CA GLU A 207 11.19 22.78 -3.83
C GLU A 207 11.67 21.37 -3.60
N ILE A 208 11.12 20.38 -4.32
CA ILE A 208 11.58 18.98 -4.22
C ILE A 208 13.09 18.87 -4.49
N ALA A 209 13.58 19.56 -5.53
CA ALA A 209 14.98 19.54 -5.91
C ALA A 209 15.88 20.17 -4.85
N GLY A 210 15.42 21.24 -4.21
CA GLY A 210 16.12 21.90 -3.10
C GLY A 210 16.28 21.01 -1.89
N GLU A 211 15.22 20.28 -1.49
CA GLU A 211 15.23 19.39 -0.34
C GLU A 211 16.21 18.21 -0.51
N VAL A 212 16.31 17.67 -1.72
CA VAL A 212 17.21 16.53 -2.00
C VAL A 212 18.58 16.92 -2.54
N GLY A 213 18.89 18.23 -2.60
CA GLY A 213 20.19 18.73 -3.04
C GLY A 213 20.53 18.48 -4.51
N LEU A 214 19.52 18.39 -5.37
CA LEU A 214 19.67 18.10 -6.80
C LEU A 214 19.10 19.25 -7.67
N THR A 215 19.42 19.23 -8.96
CA THR A 215 18.73 20.11 -9.93
C THR A 215 17.37 19.50 -10.32
N PRO A 216 16.37 20.33 -10.69
CA PRO A 216 15.07 19.88 -11.16
C PRO A 216 15.14 18.81 -12.26
N TYR A 217 16.07 18.98 -13.20
CA TYR A 217 16.30 18.01 -14.28
C TYR A 217 16.76 16.64 -13.76
N HIS A 218 17.71 16.64 -12.82
CA HIS A 218 18.22 15.40 -12.23
C HIS A 218 17.15 14.67 -11.41
N VAL A 219 16.34 15.38 -10.63
CA VAL A 219 15.21 14.80 -9.89
C VAL A 219 14.23 14.10 -10.83
N CYS A 220 13.78 14.77 -11.91
CA CYS A 220 12.87 14.16 -12.88
C CYS A 220 13.45 12.89 -13.51
N ARG A 221 14.72 12.95 -13.94
CA ARG A 221 15.39 11.83 -14.60
C ARG A 221 15.61 10.67 -13.65
N LEU A 222 16.09 10.95 -12.43
CA LEU A 222 16.38 9.95 -11.41
C LEU A 222 15.11 9.23 -10.99
N PHE A 223 14.06 9.99 -10.63
CA PHE A 223 12.80 9.44 -10.18
C PHE A 223 12.12 8.58 -11.26
N ARG A 224 12.05 9.10 -12.51
CA ARG A 224 11.47 8.34 -13.61
C ARG A 224 12.25 7.06 -13.94
N SER A 225 13.58 7.09 -13.87
CA SER A 225 14.41 5.90 -14.14
C SER A 225 14.25 4.82 -13.06
N ALA A 226 13.95 5.21 -11.83
CA ALA A 226 13.79 4.30 -10.70
C ALA A 226 12.37 3.74 -10.57
N THR A 227 11.35 4.60 -10.73
CA THR A 227 9.94 4.24 -10.46
C THR A 227 9.12 3.96 -11.73
N GLY A 228 9.69 4.21 -12.91
CA GLY A 228 8.97 4.10 -14.19
C GLY A 228 7.91 5.19 -14.42
N THR A 229 7.70 6.11 -13.46
CA THR A 229 6.65 7.14 -13.51
C THR A 229 7.21 8.54 -13.31
N THR A 230 6.47 9.56 -13.74
CA THR A 230 6.83 10.96 -13.42
C THR A 230 6.39 11.32 -12.00
N LEU A 231 7.05 12.33 -11.37
CA LEU A 231 6.63 12.87 -10.07
C LEU A 231 5.15 13.31 -10.07
N HIS A 232 4.71 13.96 -11.17
CA HIS A 232 3.31 14.37 -11.30
C HIS A 232 2.36 13.18 -11.31
N GLN A 233 2.65 12.12 -12.08
CA GLN A 233 1.83 10.90 -12.11
C GLN A 233 1.82 10.19 -10.76
N TYR A 234 2.97 10.09 -10.12
CA TYR A 234 3.10 9.48 -8.78
C TYR A 234 2.23 10.20 -7.74
N ARG A 235 2.33 11.53 -7.69
CA ARG A 235 1.53 12.37 -6.80
C ARG A 235 0.04 12.32 -7.11
N GLN A 236 -0.33 12.33 -8.41
CA GLN A 236 -1.72 12.21 -8.82
C GLN A 236 -2.34 10.89 -8.35
N ARG A 237 -1.59 9.79 -8.41
CA ARG A 237 -2.03 8.50 -7.87
C ARG A 237 -2.23 8.55 -6.36
N LEU A 238 -1.33 9.19 -5.60
CA LEU A 238 -1.51 9.39 -4.15
C LEU A 238 -2.83 10.10 -3.86
N ARG A 239 -3.13 11.21 -4.57
CA ARG A 239 -4.38 11.96 -4.43
C ARG A 239 -5.62 11.11 -4.71
N LEU A 240 -5.60 10.36 -5.80
CA LEU A 240 -6.73 9.53 -6.20
C LEU A 240 -6.95 8.37 -5.24
N ARG A 241 -5.89 7.71 -4.78
CA ARG A 241 -5.97 6.59 -3.84
C ARG A 241 -6.33 7.04 -2.43
N GLY A 242 -5.80 8.17 -1.98
CA GLY A 242 -6.21 8.82 -0.73
C GLY A 242 -7.70 9.20 -0.72
N SER A 243 -8.24 9.64 -1.87
CA SER A 243 -9.66 10.00 -1.98
C SER A 243 -10.63 8.81 -1.96
N LEU A 244 -10.17 7.60 -2.25
CA LEU A 244 -11.05 6.42 -2.43
C LEU A 244 -11.89 6.10 -1.19
N GLU A 245 -11.34 6.24 0.01
CA GLU A 245 -12.10 6.04 1.24
C GLU A 245 -13.32 6.97 1.29
N SER A 246 -13.09 8.26 1.07
CA SER A 246 -14.17 9.25 1.04
C SER A 246 -15.16 9.01 -0.10
N VAL A 247 -14.68 8.58 -1.27
CA VAL A 247 -15.55 8.23 -2.41
C VAL A 247 -16.45 7.04 -2.07
N ILE A 248 -15.92 5.97 -1.47
CA ILE A 248 -16.63 4.71 -1.22
C ILE A 248 -17.48 4.79 0.04
N GLU A 249 -16.96 5.37 1.12
CA GLU A 249 -17.49 5.20 2.48
C GLU A 249 -18.26 6.43 2.98
N SER A 250 -18.09 7.60 2.34
CA SER A 250 -18.77 8.82 2.77
C SER A 250 -19.95 9.22 1.86
N ARG A 251 -20.83 10.09 2.41
CA ARG A 251 -21.91 10.75 1.65
C ARG A 251 -21.53 12.17 1.22
N ARG A 252 -20.26 12.58 1.39
CA ARG A 252 -19.77 13.90 1.00
C ARG A 252 -19.97 14.12 -0.50
N LEU A 253 -20.14 15.37 -0.92
CA LEU A 253 -20.22 15.71 -2.34
C LEU A 253 -18.88 15.37 -3.03
N LEU A 254 -18.94 14.82 -4.23
CA LEU A 254 -17.72 14.46 -4.98
C LEU A 254 -16.87 15.68 -5.34
N ILE A 255 -17.50 16.87 -5.42
CA ILE A 255 -16.74 18.11 -5.63
C ILE A 255 -15.89 18.46 -4.41
N ASP A 256 -16.43 18.30 -3.19
CA ASP A 256 -15.69 18.57 -1.95
C ASP A 256 -14.52 17.59 -1.81
N ILE A 257 -14.75 16.30 -2.10
CA ILE A 257 -13.70 15.29 -2.10
C ILE A 257 -12.60 15.65 -3.13
N ALA A 258 -13.00 16.13 -4.32
CA ALA A 258 -12.05 16.54 -5.36
C ALA A 258 -11.15 17.69 -4.89
N LEU A 259 -11.75 18.74 -4.30
CA LEU A 259 -11.02 19.92 -3.80
C LEU A 259 -10.08 19.55 -2.65
N ASP A 260 -10.56 18.79 -1.66
CA ASP A 260 -9.75 18.34 -0.54
C ASP A 260 -8.61 17.42 -0.98
N SER A 261 -8.78 16.68 -2.08
CA SER A 261 -7.72 15.86 -2.67
C SER A 261 -6.77 16.66 -3.59
N GLY A 262 -6.82 17.97 -3.57
CA GLY A 262 -5.93 18.87 -4.31
C GLY A 262 -6.21 18.96 -5.82
N PHE A 263 -7.42 18.62 -6.28
CA PHE A 263 -7.83 18.82 -7.68
C PHE A 263 -8.49 20.19 -7.85
N ALA A 264 -8.19 20.85 -8.97
CA ALA A 264 -8.70 22.18 -9.26
C ALA A 264 -10.21 22.22 -9.55
N SER A 265 -10.83 21.08 -9.91
CA SER A 265 -12.26 20.98 -10.22
C SER A 265 -12.77 19.55 -10.17
N HIS A 266 -14.08 19.39 -10.00
CA HIS A 266 -14.76 18.10 -10.10
C HIS A 266 -14.50 17.38 -11.46
N SER A 267 -14.50 18.12 -12.56
CA SER A 267 -14.24 17.54 -13.89
C SER A 267 -12.81 17.02 -14.02
N HIS A 268 -11.83 17.77 -13.48
CA HIS A 268 -10.43 17.34 -13.46
C HIS A 268 -10.27 16.06 -12.63
N PHE A 269 -10.87 16.02 -11.44
CA PHE A 269 -10.88 14.83 -10.59
C PHE A 269 -11.53 13.63 -11.28
N THR A 270 -12.74 13.78 -11.82
CA THR A 270 -13.48 12.70 -12.49
C THR A 270 -12.69 12.11 -13.67
N ASN A 271 -12.08 12.98 -14.50
CA ASN A 271 -11.26 12.53 -15.63
C ASN A 271 -9.98 11.82 -15.20
N ALA A 272 -9.33 12.31 -14.14
CA ALA A 272 -8.14 11.68 -13.58
C ALA A 272 -8.48 10.33 -12.93
N PHE A 273 -9.58 10.27 -12.19
CA PHE A 273 -10.08 9.07 -11.54
C PHE A 273 -10.44 7.98 -12.56
N HIS A 274 -11.16 8.35 -13.63
CA HIS A 274 -11.49 7.41 -14.71
C HIS A 274 -10.23 6.88 -15.42
N ARG A 275 -9.24 7.73 -15.66
CA ARG A 275 -7.96 7.27 -16.25
C ARG A 275 -7.18 6.32 -15.35
N GLU A 276 -7.23 6.51 -14.03
CA GLU A 276 -6.53 5.66 -13.05
C GLU A 276 -7.27 4.34 -12.86
N PHE A 277 -8.59 4.37 -12.63
CA PHE A 277 -9.37 3.20 -12.19
C PHE A 277 -10.28 2.61 -13.28
N ALA A 278 -10.31 3.17 -14.47
CA ALA A 278 -11.24 2.83 -15.57
C ALA A 278 -12.72 3.00 -15.22
N GLU A 279 -13.04 3.60 -14.09
CA GLU A 279 -14.39 3.85 -13.57
C GLU A 279 -14.52 5.31 -13.10
N THR A 280 -15.75 5.85 -13.10
CA THR A 280 -16.00 7.17 -12.51
C THR A 280 -16.15 7.10 -10.99
N PRO A 281 -15.87 8.17 -10.23
CA PRO A 281 -16.11 8.20 -8.79
C PRO A 281 -17.56 7.87 -8.41
N SER A 282 -18.52 8.32 -9.22
CA SER A 282 -19.94 8.04 -9.01
C SER A 282 -20.28 6.55 -9.19
N ALA A 283 -19.70 5.90 -10.20
CA ALA A 283 -19.86 4.46 -10.44
C ALA A 283 -19.31 3.63 -9.28
N VAL A 284 -18.09 3.95 -8.83
CA VAL A 284 -17.46 3.28 -7.68
C VAL A 284 -18.31 3.44 -6.41
N ARG A 285 -18.81 4.65 -6.14
CA ARG A 285 -19.73 4.92 -5.01
C ARG A 285 -21.03 4.14 -5.14
N GLY A 286 -21.65 4.14 -6.32
CA GLY A 286 -22.90 3.46 -6.61
C GLY A 286 -22.80 1.94 -6.48
N GLY A 287 -21.72 1.34 -6.95
CA GLY A 287 -21.45 -0.08 -6.80
C GLY A 287 -21.33 -0.51 -5.33
N SER A 288 -20.72 0.32 -4.50
CA SER A 288 -20.63 0.08 -3.05
C SER A 288 -21.94 0.32 -2.32
N ALA A 289 -22.81 1.22 -2.81
CA ALA A 289 -24.14 1.48 -2.23
C ALA A 289 -25.16 0.38 -2.58
N ALA A 290 -25.06 -0.22 -3.76
CA ALA A 290 -25.89 -1.36 -4.16
C ALA A 290 -25.57 -2.62 -3.34
N ALA A 291 -24.31 -2.79 -2.96
CA ALA A 291 -23.85 -3.88 -2.10
C ALA A 291 -24.26 -3.70 -0.62
N ARG A 292 -24.76 -2.52 -0.21
CA ARG A 292 -25.20 -2.21 1.17
C ARG A 292 -26.74 -2.29 1.35
N ARG A 293 -27.49 -2.68 0.33
CA ARG A 293 -28.95 -2.88 0.37
C ARG A 293 -29.29 -4.35 0.28
#